data_ac89c9aff4e47db47ad7769008669749
#
_entry.id   ac89c9aff4e47db47ad7769008669749
#
_cell.length_a   1.000
_cell.length_b   1.000
_cell.length_c   1.000
_cell.angle_alpha   90.00
_cell.angle_beta   90.00
_cell.angle_gamma   90.00
#
_symmetry.space_group_name_H-M   'P 1'
#
loop_
_entity.id
_entity.type
_entity.pdbx_description
1 polymer ?
#
loop_
_entity_poly.entity_id
_entity_poly.type
_entity_poly.pdbx_seq_one_letter_code
_entity_poly.pdbx_strand_id
1 'polypeptide(L)'
;MVKSIQLENSVMKNRFIIIVANCCMFFTAIGQNTTTFKSSDPAIELAFNRAKTMALSYKGNSNDPVGPWYEAALPSRAAFCMRDVAHQSIGAEILGLYKENKNMLSLFAKNISESKDWCSYWEINKYGKPAPEDYRNDKEFWYNLNSNFDVMFACWRLYLWTGDESYIKNPEFENFFEKSATHYIERWVLDADSLLTRPEFPNATVPFNIKDDFHKCRGLASYSEGIPGLKMGVDLVAAIYRGLLTYSAVLRQKGENQKAEFFEKKAAKYKQQIEQNWWDNTTSTYNVIYTSNGNFSKDGGELFLLWFDALTDATRTKKTIEHIISQKTNVENLSYLPFLLYKYGFGDKAYETILHLTDPATKRREYPEVSYGVIEGIVHGYMGIEPDATTKTITTLYRGKNNTTSELDNLPILNTLLSVQQETRETTLHNKGKLPIQSRIMFSGNYETILLNNKKITASHKKDDNGNSYTFVDVPLDSGQKATASLK
;
A
#
# COMPACT_ATOMS: atom_id res chain seq x y z
N MET A 1 -0.79 69.76 -33.48
CA MET A 1 -1.90 69.52 -32.51
C MET A 1 -1.93 68.00 -32.21
N VAL A 2 -0.99 67.62 -31.37
CA VAL A 2 -0.83 66.24 -30.90
C VAL A 2 -0.56 66.35 -29.43
N LYS A 3 -1.50 65.89 -28.59
CA LYS A 3 -1.34 65.55 -27.17
C LYS A 3 -2.72 65.16 -26.62
N SER A 4 -2.95 63.85 -26.46
CA SER A 4 -3.81 63.28 -25.42
C SER A 4 -4.31 61.89 -25.84
N ILE A 5 -3.51 60.86 -25.75
CA ILE A 5 -3.92 59.48 -25.60
C ILE A 5 -2.68 58.72 -25.02
N GLN A 6 -2.42 58.88 -23.74
CA GLN A 6 -1.50 58.02 -23.00
C GLN A 6 -1.79 58.13 -21.50
N LEU A 7 -2.93 57.66 -21.04
CA LEU A 7 -3.18 57.53 -19.57
C LEU A 7 -4.31 56.57 -19.19
N GLU A 8 -4.59 55.55 -19.98
CA GLU A 8 -5.59 54.52 -19.56
C GLU A 8 -5.12 53.07 -19.56
N ASN A 9 -3.86 52.78 -19.88
CA ASN A 9 -3.36 51.40 -19.93
C ASN A 9 -2.53 50.94 -18.72
N SER A 10 -2.50 51.71 -17.61
CA SER A 10 -1.66 51.37 -16.45
C SER A 10 -2.43 50.80 -15.25
N VAL A 11 -3.76 50.79 -15.26
CA VAL A 11 -4.56 50.36 -14.09
C VAL A 11 -5.10 48.93 -14.25
N MET A 12 -5.09 48.36 -15.45
CA MET A 12 -5.60 47.00 -15.66
C MET A 12 -4.53 45.88 -15.60
N LYS A 13 -3.24 46.21 -15.51
CA LYS A 13 -2.17 45.19 -15.39
C LYS A 13 -1.85 44.79 -13.95
N ASN A 14 -2.30 45.51 -12.94
CA ASN A 14 -1.98 45.24 -11.54
C ASN A 14 -3.07 44.46 -10.79
N ARG A 15 -4.18 44.06 -11.42
CA ARG A 15 -5.23 43.24 -10.76
C ARG A 15 -5.20 41.74 -11.08
N PHE A 16 -4.35 41.31 -12.04
CA PHE A 16 -4.26 39.88 -12.42
C PHE A 16 -3.10 39.13 -11.78
N ILE A 17 -2.22 39.77 -11.00
CA ILE A 17 -1.04 39.14 -10.38
C ILE A 17 -1.27 38.73 -8.92
N ILE A 18 -2.38 39.14 -8.29
CA ILE A 18 -2.63 38.87 -6.84
C ILE A 18 -3.42 37.56 -6.57
N ILE A 19 -3.99 36.92 -7.60
CA ILE A 19 -4.81 35.71 -7.39
C ILE A 19 -4.01 34.38 -7.56
N VAL A 20 -2.82 34.37 -8.13
CA VAL A 20 -2.00 33.17 -8.32
C VAL A 20 -1.01 32.92 -7.17
N ALA A 21 -0.75 33.90 -6.31
CA ALA A 21 0.23 33.77 -5.21
C ALA A 21 -0.32 33.20 -3.90
N ASN A 22 -1.63 32.99 -3.78
CA ASN A 22 -2.25 32.54 -2.51
C ASN A 22 -2.58 31.02 -2.44
N CYS A 23 -2.25 30.24 -3.47
CA CYS A 23 -2.49 28.77 -3.43
C CYS A 23 -1.24 27.94 -3.11
N CYS A 24 -0.06 28.55 -3.01
CA CYS A 24 1.20 27.82 -2.76
C CYS A 24 1.80 27.97 -1.35
N MET A 25 1.09 28.59 -0.40
CA MET A 25 1.67 28.88 0.93
C MET A 25 1.05 28.09 2.09
N PHE A 26 0.52 26.88 1.87
CA PHE A 26 -0.04 26.08 2.97
C PHE A 26 0.73 24.81 3.34
N PHE A 27 1.93 24.57 2.79
CA PHE A 27 2.69 23.32 3.06
C PHE A 27 3.95 23.50 3.92
N THR A 28 4.16 24.60 4.62
CA THR A 28 5.45 24.86 5.31
C THR A 28 5.43 24.68 6.83
N ALA A 29 4.48 23.97 7.42
CA ALA A 29 4.45 23.80 8.88
C ALA A 29 4.31 22.35 9.38
N ILE A 30 4.35 21.32 8.53
CA ILE A 30 4.30 19.91 8.99
C ILE A 30 5.71 19.30 9.21
N GLY A 31 6.73 20.09 9.11
CA GLY A 31 8.13 19.66 8.94
C GLY A 31 8.92 19.31 10.20
N GLN A 32 8.38 18.86 11.34
CA GLN A 32 9.23 18.39 12.46
C GLN A 32 8.61 17.40 13.46
N ASN A 33 7.34 17.09 13.42
CA ASN A 33 6.77 16.14 14.37
C ASN A 33 6.57 14.76 13.73
N THR A 34 7.59 13.92 13.84
CA THR A 34 7.47 12.51 13.46
C THR A 34 6.51 11.79 14.42
N THR A 35 5.67 10.90 13.89
CA THR A 35 4.79 10.04 14.68
C THR A 35 5.55 9.37 15.84
N THR A 36 4.98 9.42 17.03
CA THR A 36 5.50 8.73 18.22
C THR A 36 4.47 7.75 18.76
N PHE A 37 4.97 6.65 19.30
CA PHE A 37 4.16 5.59 19.89
C PHE A 37 4.65 5.27 21.30
N LYS A 38 3.71 5.12 22.23
CA LYS A 38 3.94 4.68 23.61
C LYS A 38 2.96 3.57 23.93
N SER A 39 3.37 2.64 24.77
CA SER A 39 2.49 1.58 25.26
C SER A 39 2.88 1.15 26.67
N SER A 40 1.88 0.76 27.47
CA SER A 40 2.12 0.07 28.73
C SER A 40 2.66 -1.35 28.53
N ASP A 41 2.61 -1.89 27.30
CA ASP A 41 3.36 -3.09 26.89
C ASP A 41 4.75 -2.66 26.36
N PRO A 42 5.83 -2.83 27.14
CA PRO A 42 7.15 -2.32 26.78
C PRO A 42 7.75 -3.05 25.56
N ALA A 43 7.27 -4.27 25.25
CA ALA A 43 7.82 -5.02 24.13
C ALA A 43 7.37 -4.42 22.78
N ILE A 44 6.07 -4.07 22.64
CA ILE A 44 5.55 -3.45 21.41
C ILE A 44 6.06 -2.01 21.26
N GLU A 45 6.23 -1.26 22.36
CA GLU A 45 6.83 0.06 22.32
C GLU A 45 8.29 0.01 21.85
N LEU A 46 9.07 -0.93 22.38
CA LEU A 46 10.46 -1.16 21.95
C LEU A 46 10.52 -1.56 20.46
N ALA A 47 9.60 -2.43 20.02
CA ALA A 47 9.50 -2.85 18.62
C ALA A 47 9.25 -1.65 17.68
N PHE A 48 8.29 -0.78 18.02
CA PHE A 48 8.04 0.43 17.24
C PHE A 48 9.28 1.34 17.18
N ASN A 49 9.92 1.60 18.30
CA ASN A 49 11.07 2.50 18.37
C ASN A 49 12.28 1.95 17.58
N ARG A 50 12.52 0.63 17.63
CA ARG A 50 13.57 -0.04 16.83
C ARG A 50 13.26 0.06 15.33
N ALA A 51 12.03 -0.25 14.93
CA ALA A 51 11.60 -0.16 13.54
C ALA A 51 11.68 1.28 13.03
N LYS A 52 11.18 2.26 13.78
CA LYS A 52 11.25 3.69 13.43
C LYS A 52 12.70 4.15 13.24
N THR A 53 13.58 3.81 14.16
CA THR A 53 15.01 4.19 14.07
C THR A 53 15.64 3.62 12.80
N MET A 54 15.37 2.36 12.50
CA MET A 54 15.89 1.69 11.30
C MET A 54 15.29 2.27 10.02
N ALA A 55 13.96 2.42 9.95
CA ALA A 55 13.28 2.99 8.80
C ALA A 55 13.79 4.39 8.44
N LEU A 56 13.96 5.26 9.44
CA LEU A 56 14.47 6.61 9.22
C LEU A 56 15.97 6.64 8.83
N SER A 57 16.75 5.60 9.14
CA SER A 57 18.13 5.50 8.69
C SER A 57 18.27 5.22 7.19
N TYR A 58 17.22 4.73 6.55
CA TYR A 58 17.17 4.51 5.10
C TYR A 58 16.78 5.75 4.29
N LYS A 59 16.44 6.84 4.95
CA LYS A 59 16.14 8.08 4.25
C LYS A 59 17.33 8.57 3.45
N GLY A 60 17.15 8.79 2.15
CA GLY A 60 18.20 9.30 1.26
C GLY A 60 18.57 10.75 1.54
N ASN A 61 19.68 11.18 0.94
CA ASN A 61 20.13 12.56 1.04
C ASN A 61 19.20 13.47 0.21
N SER A 62 18.76 14.60 0.78
CA SER A 62 17.90 15.56 0.07
C SER A 62 18.57 16.22 -1.16
N ASN A 63 19.90 16.15 -1.27
CA ASN A 63 20.68 16.66 -2.39
C ASN A 63 20.94 15.62 -3.48
N ASP A 64 20.48 14.38 -3.31
CA ASP A 64 20.62 13.36 -4.33
C ASP A 64 19.85 13.77 -5.61
N PRO A 65 20.42 13.55 -6.81
CA PRO A 65 19.79 13.94 -8.06
C PRO A 65 18.40 13.38 -8.30
N VAL A 66 18.06 12.24 -7.68
CA VAL A 66 16.75 11.61 -7.77
C VAL A 66 15.64 12.40 -7.06
N GLY A 67 15.99 13.36 -6.19
CA GLY A 67 15.06 14.08 -5.33
C GLY A 67 14.81 13.37 -3.99
N PRO A 68 13.73 13.68 -3.26
CA PRO A 68 13.40 13.01 -2.00
C PRO A 68 13.17 11.50 -2.20
N TRP A 69 13.84 10.66 -1.41
CA TRP A 69 13.74 9.21 -1.52
C TRP A 69 14.16 8.51 -0.21
N TYR A 70 13.87 7.24 -0.10
CA TYR A 70 14.42 6.32 0.91
C TYR A 70 14.80 4.99 0.23
N GLU A 71 15.73 4.28 0.84
CA GLU A 71 16.19 2.99 0.32
C GLU A 71 15.06 1.95 0.39
N ALA A 72 14.80 1.31 -0.72
CA ALA A 72 13.76 0.30 -0.91
C ALA A 72 14.25 -0.76 -1.91
N ALA A 73 15.38 -1.35 -1.60
CA ALA A 73 16.08 -2.35 -2.38
C ALA A 73 16.96 -3.19 -1.44
N LEU A 74 17.77 -4.07 -1.99
CA LEU A 74 18.79 -4.77 -1.20
C LEU A 74 19.69 -3.76 -0.47
N PRO A 75 20.05 -4.01 0.81
CA PRO A 75 20.85 -3.08 1.59
C PRO A 75 22.12 -2.61 0.85
N SER A 76 22.44 -1.33 0.97
CA SER A 76 23.61 -0.67 0.38
C SER A 76 23.61 -0.51 -1.15
N ARG A 77 22.49 -0.76 -1.85
CA ARG A 77 22.39 -0.48 -3.31
C ARG A 77 22.17 1.00 -3.62
N ALA A 78 21.80 1.81 -2.62
CA ALA A 78 21.44 3.23 -2.78
C ALA A 78 20.41 3.43 -3.91
N ALA A 79 19.33 2.65 -3.84
CA ALA A 79 18.29 2.53 -4.86
C ALA A 79 16.94 2.16 -4.24
N PHE A 80 15.90 2.11 -5.08
CA PHE A 80 14.55 1.70 -4.67
C PHE A 80 13.86 0.93 -5.80
N CYS A 81 13.27 -0.23 -5.44
CA CYS A 81 12.50 -1.10 -6.33
C CYS A 81 11.01 -0.80 -6.24
N MET A 82 10.28 -1.06 -7.31
CA MET A 82 8.83 -0.82 -7.40
C MET A 82 8.04 -1.56 -6.33
N ARG A 83 8.27 -2.87 -6.17
CA ARG A 83 7.59 -3.72 -5.19
C ARG A 83 7.83 -3.23 -3.77
N ASP A 84 9.08 -2.97 -3.43
CA ASP A 84 9.48 -2.62 -2.07
C ASP A 84 8.93 -1.24 -1.69
N VAL A 85 8.99 -0.25 -2.59
CA VAL A 85 8.34 1.06 -2.38
C VAL A 85 6.83 0.90 -2.15
N ALA A 86 6.16 0.07 -2.94
CA ALA A 86 4.73 -0.16 -2.81
C ALA A 86 4.38 -0.77 -1.45
N HIS A 87 5.17 -1.75 -0.97
CA HIS A 87 5.01 -2.37 0.34
C HIS A 87 5.29 -1.39 1.48
N GLN A 88 6.39 -0.64 1.39
CA GLN A 88 6.86 0.26 2.45
C GLN A 88 6.02 1.54 2.60
N SER A 89 5.25 1.91 1.57
CA SER A 89 4.66 3.24 1.40
C SER A 89 3.79 3.71 2.58
N ILE A 90 2.96 2.86 3.17
CA ILE A 90 2.12 3.24 4.31
C ILE A 90 2.97 3.42 5.59
N GLY A 91 3.92 2.51 5.83
CA GLY A 91 4.87 2.67 6.95
C GLY A 91 5.68 3.96 6.84
N ALA A 92 6.13 4.30 5.63
CA ALA A 92 6.83 5.55 5.34
C ALA A 92 5.93 6.78 5.54
N GLU A 93 4.66 6.72 5.10
CA GLU A 93 3.68 7.79 5.29
C GLU A 93 3.42 8.06 6.77
N ILE A 94 3.24 7.00 7.57
CA ILE A 94 3.09 7.08 9.03
C ILE A 94 4.27 7.83 9.67
N LEU A 95 5.48 7.63 9.16
CA LEU A 95 6.70 8.30 9.65
C LEU A 95 6.92 9.70 9.04
N GLY A 96 6.00 10.21 8.21
CA GLY A 96 6.06 11.54 7.61
C GLY A 96 6.92 11.65 6.35
N LEU A 97 7.24 10.52 5.69
CA LEU A 97 8.04 10.47 4.45
C LEU A 97 7.16 10.65 3.19
N TYR A 98 6.19 11.56 3.25
CA TYR A 98 5.23 11.79 2.16
C TYR A 98 5.85 12.33 0.87
N LYS A 99 6.91 13.15 0.99
CA LYS A 99 7.64 13.70 -0.18
C LYS A 99 8.40 12.59 -0.90
N GLU A 100 9.00 11.72 -0.14
CA GLU A 100 9.74 10.55 -0.60
C GLU A 100 8.80 9.60 -1.34
N ASN A 101 7.70 9.18 -0.73
CA ASN A 101 6.66 8.36 -1.37
C ASN A 101 6.21 8.94 -2.70
N LYS A 102 5.85 10.24 -2.69
CA LYS A 102 5.35 10.92 -3.89
C LYS A 102 6.36 10.94 -5.02
N ASN A 103 7.61 11.30 -4.72
CA ASN A 103 8.67 11.36 -5.70
C ASN A 103 8.97 9.99 -6.31
N MET A 104 9.16 8.97 -5.47
CA MET A 104 9.53 7.63 -5.92
C MET A 104 8.44 7.00 -6.79
N LEU A 105 7.18 7.06 -6.37
CA LEU A 105 6.05 6.55 -7.16
C LEU A 105 5.85 7.33 -8.46
N SER A 106 6.01 8.67 -8.44
CA SER A 106 5.94 9.51 -9.65
C SER A 106 7.05 9.14 -10.65
N LEU A 107 8.26 8.83 -10.18
CA LEU A 107 9.35 8.38 -11.04
C LEU A 107 9.03 7.06 -11.73
N PHE A 108 8.47 6.07 -11.03
CA PHE A 108 8.01 4.83 -11.68
C PHE A 108 6.90 5.11 -12.70
N ALA A 109 5.90 5.92 -12.33
CA ALA A 109 4.78 6.23 -13.22
C ALA A 109 5.24 6.94 -14.51
N LYS A 110 6.16 7.89 -14.43
CA LYS A 110 6.72 8.62 -15.57
C LYS A 110 7.53 7.77 -16.53
N ASN A 111 8.14 6.69 -16.03
CA ASN A 111 9.04 5.86 -16.81
C ASN A 111 8.34 4.67 -17.50
N ILE A 112 7.01 4.53 -17.41
CA ILE A 112 6.28 3.57 -18.23
C ILE A 112 6.39 3.94 -19.71
N SER A 113 6.73 2.99 -20.59
CA SER A 113 6.88 3.28 -22.03
C SER A 113 6.61 2.08 -22.91
N GLU A 114 6.18 2.34 -24.15
CA GLU A 114 6.00 1.32 -25.18
C GLU A 114 7.32 0.64 -25.56
N SER A 115 8.45 1.37 -25.55
CA SER A 115 9.78 0.82 -25.82
C SER A 115 10.15 -0.30 -24.86
N LYS A 116 9.67 -0.25 -23.62
CA LYS A 116 9.80 -1.27 -22.57
C LYS A 116 8.61 -2.22 -22.50
N ASP A 117 7.79 -2.29 -23.54
CA ASP A 117 6.57 -3.11 -23.57
C ASP A 117 5.61 -2.77 -22.39
N TRP A 118 5.49 -1.48 -22.09
CA TRP A 118 4.68 -0.89 -21.00
C TRP A 118 5.14 -1.27 -19.59
N CYS A 119 6.38 -1.71 -19.42
CA CYS A 119 7.06 -1.73 -18.13
C CYS A 119 7.58 -0.32 -17.76
N SER A 120 7.87 -0.13 -16.48
CA SER A 120 8.69 0.97 -15.98
C SER A 120 10.15 0.52 -15.80
N TYR A 121 10.95 1.16 -14.97
CA TYR A 121 12.19 0.61 -14.44
C TYR A 121 11.87 -0.23 -13.20
N TRP A 122 12.48 -1.40 -13.08
CA TRP A 122 12.36 -2.24 -11.89
C TRP A 122 12.92 -1.52 -10.66
N GLU A 123 14.11 -0.97 -10.80
CA GLU A 123 14.84 -0.28 -9.74
C GLU A 123 15.41 1.04 -10.25
N ILE A 124 15.33 2.10 -9.44
CA ILE A 124 15.88 3.43 -9.72
C ILE A 124 16.89 3.76 -8.61
N ASN A 125 18.08 4.22 -9.00
CA ASN A 125 19.16 4.58 -8.06
C ASN A 125 19.09 6.06 -7.66
N LYS A 126 19.88 6.45 -6.65
CA LYS A 126 19.98 7.83 -6.14
C LYS A 126 20.31 8.90 -7.19
N TYR A 127 20.79 8.51 -8.38
CA TYR A 127 21.05 9.42 -9.50
C TYR A 127 19.83 9.63 -10.40
N GLY A 128 18.69 9.02 -10.10
CA GLY A 128 17.47 9.07 -10.91
C GLY A 128 17.58 8.25 -12.20
N LYS A 129 18.46 7.27 -12.23
CA LYS A 129 18.70 6.36 -13.36
C LYS A 129 18.24 4.95 -13.01
N PRO A 130 17.87 4.13 -14.02
CA PRO A 130 17.67 2.70 -13.76
C PRO A 130 18.95 2.10 -13.16
N ALA A 131 18.78 1.19 -12.20
CA ALA A 131 19.93 0.50 -11.59
C ALA A 131 20.61 -0.39 -12.64
N PRO A 132 21.94 -0.28 -12.83
CA PRO A 132 22.64 -1.05 -13.86
C PRO A 132 22.63 -2.56 -13.61
N GLU A 133 22.36 -2.99 -12.39
CA GLU A 133 22.19 -4.38 -12.00
C GLU A 133 20.96 -5.02 -12.66
N ASP A 134 19.93 -4.23 -12.93
CA ASP A 134 18.63 -4.70 -13.41
C ASP A 134 18.27 -4.18 -14.81
N TYR A 135 19.10 -3.29 -15.39
CA TYR A 135 18.77 -2.64 -16.65
C TYR A 135 19.99 -2.45 -17.55
N ARG A 136 19.90 -2.96 -18.77
CA ARG A 136 20.88 -2.77 -19.83
C ARG A 136 20.36 -1.83 -20.92
N ASN A 137 19.14 -2.05 -21.37
CA ASN A 137 18.40 -1.22 -22.32
C ASN A 137 16.90 -1.59 -22.29
N ASP A 138 16.05 -0.91 -23.06
CA ASP A 138 14.59 -1.09 -23.08
C ASP A 138 14.14 -2.50 -23.55
N LYS A 139 15.02 -3.36 -24.02
CA LYS A 139 14.73 -4.75 -24.41
C LYS A 139 15.45 -5.78 -23.55
N GLU A 140 16.42 -5.38 -22.77
CA GLU A 140 17.24 -6.24 -21.94
C GLU A 140 17.25 -5.68 -20.51
N PHE A 141 16.31 -6.13 -19.68
CA PHE A 141 16.15 -5.70 -18.30
C PHE A 141 15.44 -6.79 -17.48
N TRP A 142 15.62 -6.71 -16.18
CA TRP A 142 14.96 -7.55 -15.20
C TRP A 142 13.63 -6.92 -14.78
N TYR A 143 12.52 -7.70 -14.75
CA TYR A 143 11.22 -7.14 -14.40
C TYR A 143 10.21 -8.20 -13.96
N ASN A 144 9.60 -8.01 -12.81
CA ASN A 144 8.43 -8.74 -12.34
C ASN A 144 7.14 -8.05 -12.81
N LEU A 145 6.24 -8.81 -13.42
CA LEU A 145 5.00 -8.26 -14.00
C LEU A 145 3.98 -7.78 -12.96
N ASN A 146 4.12 -8.19 -11.70
CA ASN A 146 3.31 -7.71 -10.58
C ASN A 146 3.49 -6.20 -10.35
N SER A 147 4.66 -5.66 -10.61
CA SER A 147 5.11 -4.34 -10.15
C SER A 147 4.26 -3.17 -10.61
N ASN A 148 3.71 -3.21 -11.83
CA ASN A 148 2.78 -2.18 -12.27
C ASN A 148 1.54 -2.12 -11.37
N PHE A 149 1.02 -3.28 -10.99
CA PHE A 149 -0.18 -3.38 -10.14
C PHE A 149 0.12 -3.05 -8.69
N ASP A 150 1.34 -3.32 -8.18
CA ASP A 150 1.79 -2.88 -6.87
C ASP A 150 1.79 -1.36 -6.77
N VAL A 151 2.37 -0.66 -7.75
CA VAL A 151 2.40 0.80 -7.77
C VAL A 151 0.99 1.38 -7.86
N MET A 152 0.10 0.79 -8.68
CA MET A 152 -1.31 1.20 -8.72
C MET A 152 -1.96 1.07 -7.33
N PHE A 153 -1.78 -0.06 -6.67
CA PHE A 153 -2.36 -0.32 -5.36
C PHE A 153 -1.76 0.58 -4.27
N ALA A 154 -0.45 0.82 -4.29
CA ALA A 154 0.21 1.74 -3.38
C ALA A 154 -0.32 3.18 -3.50
N CYS A 155 -0.47 3.69 -4.73
CA CYS A 155 -1.06 5.01 -4.96
C CYS A 155 -2.49 5.12 -4.42
N TRP A 156 -3.31 4.08 -4.59
CA TRP A 156 -4.66 4.03 -4.04
C TRP A 156 -4.65 4.00 -2.51
N ARG A 157 -3.81 3.16 -1.87
CA ARG A 157 -3.67 3.10 -0.43
C ARG A 157 -3.20 4.43 0.16
N LEU A 158 -2.24 5.09 -0.50
CA LEU A 158 -1.77 6.42 -0.11
C LEU A 158 -2.85 7.49 -0.29
N TYR A 159 -3.65 7.44 -1.34
CA TYR A 159 -4.81 8.32 -1.47
C TYR A 159 -5.79 8.12 -0.31
N LEU A 160 -6.15 6.87 0.00
CA LEU A 160 -7.05 6.56 1.12
C LEU A 160 -6.48 7.05 2.45
N TRP A 161 -5.16 6.93 2.65
CA TRP A 161 -4.47 7.32 3.88
C TRP A 161 -4.37 8.84 4.02
N THR A 162 -3.97 9.52 2.97
CA THR A 162 -3.59 10.94 3.02
C THR A 162 -4.72 11.88 2.63
N GLY A 163 -5.64 11.47 1.74
CA GLY A 163 -6.57 12.34 1.05
C GLY A 163 -5.91 13.18 -0.08
N ASP A 164 -4.66 12.90 -0.43
CA ASP A 164 -3.97 13.59 -1.53
C ASP A 164 -4.41 13.02 -2.88
N GLU A 165 -5.35 13.70 -3.52
CA GLU A 165 -5.89 13.33 -4.83
C GLU A 165 -4.84 13.27 -5.94
N SER A 166 -3.67 13.85 -5.76
CA SER A 166 -2.63 13.83 -6.78
C SER A 166 -2.10 12.43 -7.06
N TYR A 167 -2.21 11.46 -6.12
CA TYR A 167 -1.92 10.04 -6.36
C TYR A 167 -2.83 9.39 -7.40
N ILE A 168 -4.00 9.95 -7.66
CA ILE A 168 -5.03 9.39 -8.56
C ILE A 168 -5.44 10.33 -9.69
N LYS A 169 -5.02 11.62 -9.66
CA LYS A 169 -5.44 12.63 -10.64
C LYS A 169 -4.27 13.29 -11.39
N ASN A 170 -3.01 13.15 -10.95
CA ASN A 170 -1.91 13.69 -11.72
C ASN A 170 -1.75 12.93 -13.03
N PRO A 171 -1.44 13.64 -14.15
CA PRO A 171 -1.37 13.03 -15.48
C PRO A 171 -0.42 11.83 -15.59
N GLU A 172 0.70 11.83 -14.87
CA GLU A 172 1.63 10.70 -14.87
C GLU A 172 1.03 9.43 -14.24
N PHE A 173 0.28 9.56 -13.14
CA PHE A 173 -0.40 8.43 -12.50
C PHE A 173 -1.61 7.97 -13.32
N GLU A 174 -2.38 8.89 -13.90
CA GLU A 174 -3.49 8.56 -14.78
C GLU A 174 -3.03 7.75 -16.00
N ASN A 175 -1.97 8.20 -16.66
CA ASN A 175 -1.35 7.48 -17.78
C ASN A 175 -0.83 6.10 -17.34
N PHE A 176 -0.16 6.03 -16.19
CA PHE A 176 0.37 4.79 -15.66
C PHE A 176 -0.74 3.77 -15.39
N PHE A 177 -1.85 4.20 -14.75
CA PHE A 177 -2.98 3.33 -14.46
C PHE A 177 -3.65 2.83 -15.74
N GLU A 178 -3.90 3.72 -16.70
CA GLU A 178 -4.51 3.34 -17.96
C GLU A 178 -3.65 2.35 -18.74
N LYS A 179 -2.36 2.63 -18.90
CA LYS A 179 -1.43 1.76 -19.64
C LYS A 179 -1.26 0.40 -18.97
N SER A 180 -1.17 0.38 -17.64
CA SER A 180 -1.06 -0.86 -16.86
C SER A 180 -2.33 -1.71 -16.94
N ALA A 181 -3.52 -1.11 -16.90
CA ALA A 181 -4.80 -1.82 -16.96
C ALA A 181 -5.19 -2.27 -18.38
N THR A 182 -4.55 -1.74 -19.43
CA THR A 182 -4.89 -2.00 -20.84
C THR A 182 -3.71 -2.59 -21.63
N HIS A 183 -2.87 -1.75 -22.20
CA HIS A 183 -1.77 -2.13 -23.11
C HIS A 183 -0.76 -3.10 -22.50
N TYR A 184 -0.47 -2.95 -21.19
CA TYR A 184 0.44 -3.85 -20.49
C TYR A 184 -0.14 -5.27 -20.39
N ILE A 185 -1.41 -5.39 -20.01
CA ILE A 185 -2.11 -6.68 -19.94
C ILE A 185 -2.12 -7.37 -21.32
N GLU A 186 -2.45 -6.61 -22.38
CA GLU A 186 -2.44 -7.12 -23.76
C GLU A 186 -1.03 -7.54 -24.19
N ARG A 187 -0.05 -6.65 -24.01
CA ARG A 187 1.33 -6.86 -24.46
C ARG A 187 1.99 -8.07 -23.79
N TRP A 188 1.71 -8.31 -22.52
CA TRP A 188 2.29 -9.43 -21.76
C TRP A 188 1.42 -10.69 -21.76
N VAL A 189 0.34 -10.74 -22.56
CA VAL A 189 -0.59 -11.87 -22.65
C VAL A 189 -1.11 -12.26 -21.27
N LEU A 190 -1.67 -11.29 -20.56
CA LEU A 190 -2.15 -11.42 -19.18
C LEU A 190 -3.67 -11.43 -19.06
N ASP A 191 -4.44 -11.51 -20.16
CA ASP A 191 -5.89 -11.64 -20.08
C ASP A 191 -6.29 -12.91 -19.34
N ALA A 192 -7.36 -12.83 -18.52
CA ALA A 192 -7.81 -13.89 -17.64
C ALA A 192 -7.97 -15.24 -18.34
N ASP A 193 -8.48 -15.23 -19.58
CA ASP A 193 -8.73 -16.43 -20.38
C ASP A 193 -7.44 -17.02 -20.97
N SER A 194 -6.31 -16.30 -20.94
CA SER A 194 -5.02 -16.70 -21.55
C SER A 194 -3.94 -17.03 -20.54
N LEU A 195 -4.16 -16.82 -19.24
CA LEU A 195 -3.13 -16.92 -18.21
C LEU A 195 -2.34 -18.24 -18.22
N LEU A 196 -3.04 -19.37 -18.33
CA LEU A 196 -2.42 -20.70 -18.29
C LEU A 196 -1.95 -21.18 -19.68
N THR A 197 -2.34 -20.49 -20.76
CA THR A 197 -1.96 -20.83 -22.15
C THR A 197 -0.91 -19.88 -22.74
N ARG A 198 -0.57 -18.78 -22.04
CA ARG A 198 0.41 -17.79 -22.50
C ARG A 198 1.78 -18.42 -22.78
N PRO A 199 2.61 -17.84 -23.65
CA PRO A 199 4.00 -18.27 -23.80
C PRO A 199 4.79 -18.07 -22.51
N GLU A 200 5.84 -18.84 -22.27
CA GLU A 200 6.74 -18.68 -21.12
C GLU A 200 7.50 -17.34 -21.19
N PHE A 201 7.99 -16.98 -22.38
CA PHE A 201 8.71 -15.73 -22.62
C PHE A 201 7.98 -14.86 -23.66
N PRO A 202 6.85 -14.23 -23.32
CA PRO A 202 6.21 -13.28 -24.23
C PRO A 202 7.13 -12.06 -24.40
N ASN A 203 7.16 -11.52 -25.62
CA ASN A 203 8.03 -10.38 -25.97
C ASN A 203 9.54 -10.66 -25.81
N ALA A 204 9.94 -11.92 -25.96
CA ALA A 204 11.35 -12.30 -25.92
C ALA A 204 12.18 -11.45 -26.88
N THR A 205 13.38 -11.10 -26.45
CA THR A 205 14.38 -10.41 -27.29
C THR A 205 14.82 -11.28 -28.47
N VAL A 206 15.13 -10.68 -29.60
CA VAL A 206 15.65 -11.42 -30.76
C VAL A 206 17.05 -10.91 -31.09
N PRO A 207 18.06 -11.78 -31.01
CA PRO A 207 18.02 -13.21 -30.64
C PRO A 207 17.78 -13.43 -29.15
N PHE A 208 17.01 -14.46 -28.78
CA PHE A 208 16.77 -14.86 -27.42
C PHE A 208 17.89 -15.78 -26.89
N ASN A 209 18.39 -15.49 -25.69
CA ASN A 209 19.37 -16.31 -25.00
C ASN A 209 18.89 -16.63 -23.58
N ILE A 210 18.48 -17.87 -23.35
CA ILE A 210 18.00 -18.33 -22.03
C ILE A 210 19.07 -18.30 -20.91
N LYS A 211 20.34 -18.20 -21.27
CA LYS A 211 21.44 -18.07 -20.29
C LYS A 211 21.71 -16.62 -19.87
N ASP A 212 21.11 -15.64 -20.57
CA ASP A 212 21.19 -14.24 -20.20
C ASP A 212 20.05 -13.89 -19.23
N ASP A 213 20.41 -13.46 -18.03
CA ASP A 213 19.43 -13.12 -16.99
C ASP A 213 18.49 -11.99 -17.41
N PHE A 214 18.96 -10.98 -18.17
CA PHE A 214 18.12 -9.90 -18.67
C PHE A 214 17.12 -10.35 -19.73
N HIS A 215 17.39 -11.45 -20.44
CA HIS A 215 16.43 -12.06 -21.35
C HIS A 215 15.44 -12.96 -20.60
N LYS A 216 15.97 -13.86 -19.76
CA LYS A 216 15.20 -14.84 -19.00
C LYS A 216 14.28 -14.20 -17.96
N CYS A 217 14.77 -13.18 -17.25
CA CYS A 217 14.07 -12.51 -16.14
C CYS A 217 13.24 -11.30 -16.60
N ARG A 218 13.18 -11.02 -17.91
CA ARG A 218 12.33 -9.99 -18.47
C ARG A 218 10.87 -10.45 -18.49
N GLY A 219 10.02 -9.82 -17.72
CA GLY A 219 8.60 -10.16 -17.68
C GLY A 219 8.29 -11.43 -16.88
N LEU A 220 8.99 -11.63 -15.75
CA LEU A 220 8.68 -12.72 -14.82
C LEU A 220 7.21 -12.67 -14.38
N ALA A 221 6.55 -13.80 -14.45
CA ALA A 221 5.13 -13.93 -14.18
C ALA A 221 4.82 -14.30 -12.70
N SER A 222 5.73 -14.00 -11.78
CA SER A 222 5.60 -14.22 -10.34
C SER A 222 6.71 -13.48 -9.60
N TYR A 223 6.53 -13.21 -8.29
CA TYR A 223 7.62 -12.83 -7.38
C TYR A 223 8.58 -13.98 -7.08
N SER A 224 8.15 -15.22 -7.27
CA SER A 224 9.03 -16.40 -7.15
C SER A 224 9.99 -16.44 -8.30
N GLU A 225 11.27 -16.24 -7.99
CA GLU A 225 12.35 -16.19 -8.97
C GLU A 225 13.05 -17.56 -9.08
N GLY A 226 13.67 -17.81 -10.22
CA GLY A 226 14.49 -19.02 -10.41
C GLY A 226 13.70 -20.32 -10.58
N ILE A 227 12.38 -20.27 -10.74
CA ILE A 227 11.53 -21.43 -11.03
C ILE A 227 11.69 -21.84 -12.50
N PRO A 228 12.20 -23.05 -12.80
CA PRO A 228 12.33 -23.51 -14.16
C PRO A 228 10.97 -23.62 -14.86
N GLY A 229 10.86 -23.05 -16.06
CA GLY A 229 9.64 -23.09 -16.84
C GLY A 229 8.47 -22.33 -16.22
N LEU A 230 8.73 -21.30 -15.40
CA LEU A 230 7.71 -20.44 -14.81
C LEU A 230 6.85 -19.81 -15.90
N LYS A 231 5.56 -20.09 -15.89
CA LYS A 231 4.59 -19.54 -16.83
C LYS A 231 3.65 -18.54 -16.20
N MET A 232 3.20 -18.83 -14.97
CA MET A 232 2.30 -17.97 -14.20
C MET A 232 2.43 -18.24 -12.72
N GLY A 233 2.40 -17.17 -11.89
CA GLY A 233 2.22 -17.24 -10.45
C GLY A 233 0.84 -16.74 -10.04
N VAL A 234 0.25 -17.33 -9.00
CA VAL A 234 -1.05 -16.89 -8.46
C VAL A 234 -0.96 -15.48 -7.88
N ASP A 235 0.20 -15.09 -7.39
CA ASP A 235 0.54 -13.75 -6.92
C ASP A 235 0.36 -12.70 -8.01
N LEU A 236 0.78 -12.98 -9.26
CA LEU A 236 0.52 -12.09 -10.38
C LEU A 236 -0.98 -12.02 -10.72
N VAL A 237 -1.70 -13.17 -10.69
CA VAL A 237 -3.14 -13.17 -10.93
C VAL A 237 -3.87 -12.30 -9.89
N ALA A 238 -3.48 -12.39 -8.62
CA ALA A 238 -4.01 -11.56 -7.53
C ALA A 238 -3.63 -10.07 -7.69
N ALA A 239 -2.40 -9.78 -8.14
CA ALA A 239 -1.95 -8.42 -8.41
C ALA A 239 -2.76 -7.77 -9.54
N ILE A 240 -3.01 -8.48 -10.64
CA ILE A 240 -3.85 -7.99 -11.74
C ILE A 240 -5.27 -7.71 -11.25
N TYR A 241 -5.87 -8.66 -10.53
CA TYR A 241 -7.19 -8.48 -9.91
C TYR A 241 -7.25 -7.19 -9.11
N ARG A 242 -6.32 -6.98 -8.18
CA ARG A 242 -6.25 -5.78 -7.33
C ARG A 242 -5.99 -4.51 -8.14
N GLY A 243 -5.07 -4.54 -9.10
CA GLY A 243 -4.77 -3.40 -9.95
C GLY A 243 -5.99 -2.94 -10.76
N LEU A 244 -6.77 -3.87 -11.31
CA LEU A 244 -8.00 -3.53 -12.05
C LEU A 244 -9.09 -2.97 -11.14
N LEU A 245 -9.28 -3.52 -9.93
CA LEU A 245 -10.19 -2.94 -8.93
C LEU A 245 -9.73 -1.54 -8.50
N THR A 246 -8.43 -1.35 -8.33
CA THR A 246 -7.85 -0.04 -8.03
C THR A 246 -8.18 0.96 -9.14
N TYR A 247 -7.96 0.59 -10.39
CA TYR A 247 -8.28 1.47 -11.51
C TYR A 247 -9.78 1.75 -11.61
N SER A 248 -10.64 0.75 -11.37
CA SER A 248 -12.10 0.96 -11.27
C SER A 248 -12.43 1.99 -10.17
N ALA A 249 -11.83 1.87 -8.99
CA ALA A 249 -12.06 2.80 -7.87
C ALA A 249 -11.61 4.23 -8.22
N VAL A 250 -10.44 4.39 -8.85
CA VAL A 250 -9.94 5.69 -9.35
C VAL A 250 -10.91 6.30 -10.37
N LEU A 251 -11.41 5.51 -11.32
CA LEU A 251 -12.39 5.97 -12.31
C LEU A 251 -13.70 6.42 -11.67
N ARG A 252 -14.18 5.73 -10.61
CA ARG A 252 -15.37 6.16 -9.85
C ARG A 252 -15.14 7.52 -9.18
N GLN A 253 -13.94 7.77 -8.59
CA GLN A 253 -13.60 9.07 -8.03
C GLN A 253 -13.54 10.20 -9.08
N LYS A 254 -13.36 9.84 -10.35
CA LYS A 254 -13.41 10.77 -11.49
C LYS A 254 -14.82 10.89 -12.10
N GLY A 255 -15.80 10.11 -11.64
CA GLY A 255 -17.15 10.06 -12.21
C GLY A 255 -17.29 9.23 -13.49
N GLU A 256 -16.23 8.50 -13.91
CA GLU A 256 -16.22 7.65 -15.11
C GLU A 256 -16.84 6.26 -14.84
N ASN A 257 -18.08 6.24 -14.37
CA ASN A 257 -18.73 5.04 -13.81
C ASN A 257 -18.85 3.87 -14.80
N GLN A 258 -19.15 4.12 -16.07
CA GLN A 258 -19.24 3.04 -17.08
C GLN A 258 -17.90 2.34 -17.31
N LYS A 259 -16.83 3.12 -17.40
CA LYS A 259 -15.46 2.58 -17.53
C LYS A 259 -15.02 1.85 -16.25
N ALA A 260 -15.40 2.37 -15.09
CA ALA A 260 -15.17 1.70 -13.81
C ALA A 260 -15.81 0.32 -13.74
N GLU A 261 -17.09 0.20 -14.11
CA GLU A 261 -17.80 -1.08 -14.16
C GLU A 261 -17.17 -2.09 -15.15
N PHE A 262 -16.66 -1.61 -16.27
CA PHE A 262 -15.94 -2.48 -17.22
C PHE A 262 -14.71 -3.12 -16.56
N PHE A 263 -13.87 -2.34 -15.87
CA PHE A 263 -12.68 -2.86 -15.20
C PHE A 263 -13.00 -3.71 -13.97
N GLU A 264 -14.08 -3.42 -13.26
CA GLU A 264 -14.57 -4.25 -12.16
C GLU A 264 -15.01 -5.65 -12.67
N LYS A 265 -15.77 -5.71 -13.78
CA LYS A 265 -16.12 -6.97 -14.43
C LYS A 265 -14.89 -7.72 -14.95
N LYS A 266 -13.89 -6.98 -15.48
CA LYS A 266 -12.62 -7.58 -15.91
C LYS A 266 -11.87 -8.17 -14.70
N ALA A 267 -11.79 -7.45 -13.58
CA ALA A 267 -11.19 -7.93 -12.33
C ALA A 267 -11.87 -9.22 -11.80
N ALA A 268 -13.20 -9.27 -11.84
CA ALA A 268 -13.96 -10.44 -11.39
C ALA A 268 -13.57 -11.74 -12.10
N LYS A 269 -13.16 -11.68 -13.38
CA LYS A 269 -12.67 -12.86 -14.11
C LYS A 269 -11.37 -13.42 -13.50
N TYR A 270 -10.43 -12.57 -13.10
CA TYR A 270 -9.18 -13.03 -12.45
C TYR A 270 -9.46 -13.67 -11.10
N LYS A 271 -10.39 -13.12 -10.33
CA LYS A 271 -10.84 -13.73 -9.08
C LYS A 271 -11.44 -15.13 -9.32
N GLN A 272 -12.28 -15.25 -10.35
CA GLN A 272 -12.85 -16.53 -10.74
C GLN A 272 -11.75 -17.53 -11.13
N GLN A 273 -10.70 -17.10 -11.85
CA GLN A 273 -9.55 -17.94 -12.17
C GLN A 273 -8.86 -18.44 -10.89
N ILE A 274 -8.60 -17.57 -9.90
CA ILE A 274 -7.99 -17.96 -8.61
C ILE A 274 -8.82 -19.05 -7.94
N GLU A 275 -10.12 -18.85 -7.82
CA GLU A 275 -11.01 -19.78 -7.11
C GLU A 275 -11.20 -21.13 -7.82
N GLN A 276 -11.20 -21.14 -9.15
CA GLN A 276 -11.47 -22.34 -9.94
C GLN A 276 -10.22 -23.16 -10.25
N ASN A 277 -9.08 -22.52 -10.51
CA ASN A 277 -7.91 -23.19 -11.07
C ASN A 277 -6.78 -23.40 -10.06
N TRP A 278 -6.69 -22.55 -9.02
CA TRP A 278 -5.54 -22.53 -8.13
C TRP A 278 -5.78 -23.23 -6.78
N TRP A 279 -7.02 -23.45 -6.39
CA TRP A 279 -7.33 -24.18 -5.16
C TRP A 279 -7.17 -25.69 -5.35
N ASP A 280 -6.34 -26.31 -4.51
CA ASP A 280 -6.19 -27.78 -4.46
C ASP A 280 -7.05 -28.34 -3.33
N ASN A 281 -8.14 -29.03 -3.69
CA ASN A 281 -9.04 -29.66 -2.74
C ASN A 281 -8.39 -30.79 -1.92
N THR A 282 -7.35 -31.45 -2.47
CA THR A 282 -6.67 -32.57 -1.82
C THR A 282 -5.89 -32.12 -0.59
N THR A 283 -5.17 -31.01 -0.73
CA THR A 283 -4.35 -30.46 0.35
C THR A 283 -5.03 -29.33 1.09
N SER A 284 -6.15 -28.81 0.57
CA SER A 284 -6.85 -27.63 1.10
C SER A 284 -5.94 -26.38 1.19
N THR A 285 -5.12 -26.16 0.17
CA THR A 285 -4.25 -25.01 0.02
C THR A 285 -4.26 -24.53 -1.42
N TYR A 286 -3.80 -23.30 -1.68
CA TYR A 286 -3.62 -22.82 -3.05
C TYR A 286 -2.33 -23.38 -3.66
N ASN A 287 -2.39 -23.73 -4.94
CA ASN A 287 -1.19 -23.81 -5.76
C ASN A 287 -0.67 -22.38 -6.02
N VAL A 288 0.62 -22.24 -6.22
CA VAL A 288 1.25 -20.93 -6.32
C VAL A 288 1.88 -20.70 -7.68
N ILE A 289 2.51 -21.71 -8.23
CA ILE A 289 3.21 -21.68 -9.51
C ILE A 289 2.53 -22.58 -10.51
N TYR A 290 2.44 -22.12 -11.76
CA TYR A 290 2.07 -22.90 -12.94
C TYR A 290 3.20 -22.87 -13.95
N THR A 291 3.65 -24.03 -14.41
CA THR A 291 4.82 -24.17 -15.29
C THR A 291 4.43 -24.47 -16.74
N SER A 292 5.38 -24.32 -17.65
CA SER A 292 5.21 -24.56 -19.10
C SER A 292 4.82 -25.99 -19.47
N ASN A 293 5.13 -26.99 -18.61
CA ASN A 293 4.69 -28.39 -18.74
C ASN A 293 3.28 -28.65 -18.20
N GLY A 294 2.55 -27.61 -17.80
CA GLY A 294 1.17 -27.74 -17.32
C GLY A 294 1.04 -28.21 -15.87
N ASN A 295 2.12 -28.15 -15.07
CA ASN A 295 2.11 -28.59 -13.68
C ASN A 295 1.92 -27.40 -12.74
N PHE A 296 1.08 -27.62 -11.72
CA PHE A 296 0.98 -26.75 -10.57
C PHE A 296 1.95 -27.17 -9.46
N SER A 297 2.47 -26.18 -8.69
CA SER A 297 3.29 -26.44 -7.51
C SER A 297 2.99 -25.42 -6.40
N LYS A 298 3.48 -25.75 -5.18
CA LYS A 298 3.27 -24.99 -3.94
C LYS A 298 4.63 -24.47 -3.45
N ASP A 299 5.08 -23.38 -4.00
CA ASP A 299 6.43 -22.87 -3.76
C ASP A 299 6.43 -21.44 -3.21
N GLY A 300 5.55 -21.18 -2.22
CA GLY A 300 5.43 -19.89 -1.55
C GLY A 300 4.79 -18.79 -2.43
N GLY A 301 4.24 -17.76 -1.80
CA GLY A 301 3.60 -16.63 -2.50
C GLY A 301 2.10 -16.53 -2.29
N GLU A 302 1.45 -17.49 -1.61
CA GLU A 302 0.03 -17.43 -1.26
C GLU A 302 -0.32 -16.25 -0.36
N LEU A 303 0.65 -15.66 0.35
CA LEU A 303 0.43 -14.45 1.14
C LEU A 303 -0.07 -13.28 0.28
N PHE A 304 0.32 -13.23 -1.01
CA PHE A 304 -0.13 -12.18 -1.91
C PHE A 304 -1.61 -12.28 -2.28
N LEU A 305 -2.24 -13.45 -2.13
CA LEU A 305 -3.70 -13.58 -2.19
C LEU A 305 -4.38 -12.76 -1.08
N LEU A 306 -3.77 -12.72 0.12
CA LEU A 306 -4.24 -11.92 1.24
C LEU A 306 -3.88 -10.44 1.07
N TRP A 307 -2.67 -10.14 0.62
CA TRP A 307 -2.19 -8.77 0.39
C TRP A 307 -3.06 -8.01 -0.62
N PHE A 308 -3.45 -8.69 -1.69
CA PHE A 308 -4.29 -8.13 -2.75
C PHE A 308 -5.79 -8.32 -2.52
N ASP A 309 -6.23 -8.81 -1.36
CA ASP A 309 -7.64 -9.10 -1.03
C ASP A 309 -8.33 -9.98 -2.09
N ALA A 310 -7.62 -10.95 -2.61
CA ALA A 310 -8.12 -11.80 -3.69
C ALA A 310 -9.02 -12.95 -3.20
N LEU A 311 -9.09 -13.20 -1.90
CA LEU A 311 -9.88 -14.27 -1.29
C LEU A 311 -11.19 -13.73 -0.72
N THR A 312 -12.29 -14.49 -0.89
CA THR A 312 -13.61 -14.17 -0.33
C THR A 312 -14.22 -15.32 0.47
N ASP A 313 -13.81 -16.56 0.22
CA ASP A 313 -14.24 -17.71 1.03
C ASP A 313 -13.53 -17.67 2.37
N ALA A 314 -14.27 -17.42 3.45
CA ALA A 314 -13.73 -17.29 4.80
C ALA A 314 -12.99 -18.57 5.25
N THR A 315 -13.45 -19.76 4.83
CA THR A 315 -12.82 -21.05 5.18
C THR A 315 -11.47 -21.20 4.46
N ARG A 316 -11.43 -20.92 3.15
CA ARG A 316 -10.18 -20.95 2.37
C ARG A 316 -9.20 -19.89 2.86
N THR A 317 -9.68 -18.67 3.16
CA THR A 317 -8.86 -17.59 3.73
C THR A 317 -8.20 -18.03 5.03
N LYS A 318 -8.98 -18.60 5.98
CA LYS A 318 -8.45 -19.10 7.24
C LYS A 318 -7.41 -20.19 7.04
N LYS A 319 -7.69 -21.20 6.19
CA LYS A 319 -6.73 -22.27 5.87
C LYS A 319 -5.45 -21.75 5.25
N THR A 320 -5.55 -20.75 4.36
CA THR A 320 -4.38 -20.09 3.74
C THR A 320 -3.52 -19.42 4.80
N ILE A 321 -4.11 -18.70 5.75
CA ILE A 321 -3.37 -18.05 6.83
C ILE A 321 -2.71 -19.10 7.74
N GLU A 322 -3.44 -20.13 8.14
CA GLU A 322 -2.92 -21.25 8.95
C GLU A 322 -1.74 -21.93 8.24
N HIS A 323 -1.83 -22.14 6.93
CA HIS A 323 -0.74 -22.68 6.12
C HIS A 323 0.47 -21.74 6.12
N ILE A 324 0.31 -20.45 5.81
CA ILE A 324 1.39 -19.45 5.81
C ILE A 324 2.11 -19.42 7.17
N ILE A 325 1.36 -19.40 8.27
CA ILE A 325 1.93 -19.37 9.64
C ILE A 325 2.73 -20.64 9.94
N SER A 326 2.35 -21.80 9.37
CA SER A 326 3.03 -23.08 9.57
C SER A 326 4.33 -23.20 8.77
N GLN A 327 4.54 -22.36 7.75
CA GLN A 327 5.70 -22.43 6.87
C GLN A 327 6.86 -21.57 7.37
N LYS A 328 8.08 -21.99 7.01
CA LYS A 328 9.26 -21.14 7.20
C LYS A 328 9.30 -20.12 6.07
N THR A 329 9.02 -18.89 6.39
CA THR A 329 8.96 -17.76 5.44
C THR A 329 10.24 -16.91 5.55
N ASN A 330 10.72 -16.38 4.43
CA ASN A 330 11.82 -15.42 4.44
C ASN A 330 11.40 -14.09 5.09
N VAL A 331 12.35 -13.26 5.47
CA VAL A 331 12.09 -12.02 6.24
C VAL A 331 11.32 -10.98 5.41
N GLU A 332 11.55 -10.95 4.10
CA GLU A 332 10.83 -10.05 3.19
C GLU A 332 9.31 -10.37 3.19
N ASN A 333 8.97 -11.63 3.01
CA ASN A 333 7.57 -12.07 3.05
C ASN A 333 6.97 -11.97 4.46
N LEU A 334 7.77 -12.22 5.52
CA LEU A 334 7.31 -12.02 6.90
C LEU A 334 6.92 -10.57 7.18
N SER A 335 7.54 -9.58 6.50
CA SER A 335 7.27 -8.16 6.75
C SER A 335 5.85 -7.71 6.36
N TYR A 336 5.17 -8.43 5.48
CA TYR A 336 3.75 -8.20 5.16
C TYR A 336 2.79 -8.71 6.24
N LEU A 337 3.20 -9.73 7.00
CA LEU A 337 2.31 -10.48 7.88
C LEU A 337 1.77 -9.68 9.07
N PRO A 338 2.50 -8.77 9.74
CA PRO A 338 1.96 -8.04 10.89
C PRO A 338 0.61 -7.39 10.61
N PHE A 339 0.51 -6.63 9.52
CA PHE A 339 -0.74 -5.99 9.10
C PHE A 339 -1.81 -7.02 8.73
N LEU A 340 -1.46 -7.99 7.88
CA LEU A 340 -2.40 -9.00 7.38
C LEU A 340 -2.98 -9.86 8.51
N LEU A 341 -2.15 -10.31 9.43
CA LEU A 341 -2.60 -11.15 10.54
C LEU A 341 -3.56 -10.40 11.47
N TYR A 342 -3.30 -9.12 11.78
CA TYR A 342 -4.27 -8.30 12.51
C TYR A 342 -5.58 -8.12 11.74
N LYS A 343 -5.50 -7.85 10.43
CA LYS A 343 -6.66 -7.68 9.56
C LYS A 343 -7.58 -8.89 9.58
N TYR A 344 -7.01 -10.09 9.59
CA TYR A 344 -7.77 -11.34 9.56
C TYR A 344 -8.00 -11.99 10.93
N GLY A 345 -7.70 -11.29 12.04
CA GLY A 345 -8.04 -11.74 13.40
C GLY A 345 -7.03 -12.68 14.06
N PHE A 346 -5.81 -12.82 13.51
CA PHE A 346 -4.71 -13.59 14.08
C PHE A 346 -3.75 -12.73 14.92
N GLY A 347 -4.31 -11.92 15.82
CA GLY A 347 -3.59 -10.88 16.55
C GLY A 347 -2.38 -11.36 17.35
N ASP A 348 -2.46 -12.52 17.99
CA ASP A 348 -1.32 -13.08 18.74
C ASP A 348 -0.15 -13.39 17.81
N LYS A 349 -0.42 -13.96 16.63
CA LYS A 349 0.62 -14.26 15.64
C LYS A 349 1.18 -12.98 15.00
N ALA A 350 0.34 -11.96 14.77
CA ALA A 350 0.80 -10.65 14.33
C ALA A 350 1.78 -10.05 15.34
N TYR A 351 1.44 -10.09 16.62
CA TYR A 351 2.27 -9.59 17.71
C TYR A 351 3.61 -10.36 17.78
N GLU A 352 3.59 -11.69 17.78
CA GLU A 352 4.80 -12.51 17.74
C GLU A 352 5.69 -12.19 16.54
N THR A 353 5.09 -11.98 15.36
CA THR A 353 5.82 -11.62 14.13
C THR A 353 6.48 -10.25 14.25
N ILE A 354 5.81 -9.26 14.82
CA ILE A 354 6.40 -7.93 15.09
C ILE A 354 7.62 -8.04 15.98
N LEU A 355 7.51 -8.78 17.10
CA LEU A 355 8.63 -8.95 18.02
C LEU A 355 9.81 -9.67 17.33
N HIS A 356 9.53 -10.73 16.56
CA HIS A 356 10.56 -11.44 15.80
C HIS A 356 11.27 -10.52 14.79
N LEU A 357 10.53 -9.76 13.98
CA LEU A 357 11.09 -8.86 12.95
C LEU A 357 11.94 -7.74 13.55
N THR A 358 11.70 -7.36 14.80
CA THR A 358 12.45 -6.30 15.50
C THR A 358 13.53 -6.83 16.44
N ASP A 359 13.64 -8.14 16.62
CA ASP A 359 14.70 -8.75 17.43
C ASP A 359 16.07 -8.53 16.74
N PRO A 360 17.05 -7.98 17.44
CA PRO A 360 18.43 -7.84 16.91
C PRO A 360 19.07 -9.14 16.41
N ALA A 361 18.62 -10.30 16.91
CA ALA A 361 19.12 -11.61 16.50
C ALA A 361 18.50 -12.11 15.17
N THR A 362 17.42 -11.48 14.68
CA THR A 362 16.79 -11.87 13.42
C THR A 362 17.67 -11.50 12.24
N LYS A 363 18.06 -12.51 11.46
CA LYS A 363 18.89 -12.33 10.25
C LYS A 363 18.11 -11.58 9.19
N ARG A 364 18.80 -10.71 8.46
CA ARG A 364 18.26 -9.90 7.35
C ARG A 364 17.16 -8.92 7.77
N ARG A 365 17.00 -8.64 9.09
CA ARG A 365 16.05 -7.63 9.57
C ARG A 365 16.41 -6.20 9.11
N GLU A 366 17.66 -6.02 8.64
CA GLU A 366 18.18 -4.80 8.04
C GLU A 366 17.64 -4.53 6.62
N TYR A 367 16.82 -5.40 6.08
CA TYR A 367 16.13 -5.12 4.83
C TYR A 367 15.10 -4.00 5.07
N PRO A 368 15.08 -2.94 4.25
CA PRO A 368 14.27 -1.75 4.51
C PRO A 368 12.80 -2.04 4.74
N GLU A 369 12.20 -2.94 3.95
CA GLU A 369 10.78 -3.30 4.01
C GLU A 369 10.38 -3.88 5.38
N VAL A 370 11.29 -4.50 6.11
CA VAL A 370 11.02 -5.08 7.43
C VAL A 370 10.59 -4.01 8.41
N SER A 371 11.35 -2.92 8.49
CA SER A 371 11.08 -1.84 9.45
C SER A 371 9.78 -1.09 9.11
N TYR A 372 9.53 -0.81 7.83
CA TYR A 372 8.30 -0.15 7.40
C TYR A 372 7.06 -1.04 7.57
N GLY A 373 7.18 -2.35 7.29
CA GLY A 373 6.11 -3.32 7.52
C GLY A 373 5.74 -3.47 9.00
N VAL A 374 6.72 -3.39 9.91
CA VAL A 374 6.45 -3.35 11.36
C VAL A 374 5.72 -2.07 11.77
N ILE A 375 6.11 -0.89 11.26
CA ILE A 375 5.42 0.37 11.54
C ILE A 375 3.96 0.30 11.08
N GLU A 376 3.70 -0.17 9.87
CA GLU A 376 2.34 -0.38 9.37
C GLU A 376 1.58 -1.40 10.23
N GLY A 377 2.20 -2.52 10.56
CA GLY A 377 1.62 -3.56 11.39
C GLY A 377 1.20 -3.07 12.77
N ILE A 378 1.95 -2.13 13.37
CA ILE A 378 1.60 -1.54 14.67
C ILE A 378 0.49 -0.49 14.50
N VAL A 379 0.60 0.45 13.57
CA VAL A 379 -0.36 1.56 13.47
C VAL A 379 -1.66 1.12 12.79
N HIS A 380 -1.58 0.52 11.63
CA HIS A 380 -2.75 0.06 10.89
C HIS A 380 -3.33 -1.25 11.46
N GLY A 381 -2.45 -2.17 11.92
CA GLY A 381 -2.83 -3.46 12.48
C GLY A 381 -3.21 -3.41 13.96
N TYR A 382 -2.24 -3.27 14.87
CA TYR A 382 -2.42 -3.33 16.33
C TYR A 382 -3.28 -2.19 16.87
N MET A 383 -3.01 -0.92 16.48
CA MET A 383 -3.85 0.24 16.83
C MET A 383 -5.15 0.27 16.02
N GLY A 384 -5.23 -0.46 14.91
CA GLY A 384 -6.42 -0.58 14.07
C GLY A 384 -6.90 0.74 13.48
N ILE A 385 -5.98 1.61 13.09
CA ILE A 385 -6.30 2.92 12.51
C ILE A 385 -6.41 2.76 10.99
N GLU A 386 -7.61 2.95 10.46
CA GLU A 386 -7.93 2.76 9.05
C GLU A 386 -8.63 4.00 8.47
N PRO A 387 -7.94 4.82 7.68
CA PRO A 387 -8.54 5.97 7.03
C PRO A 387 -9.16 5.60 5.68
N ASP A 388 -10.18 6.33 5.32
CA ASP A 388 -10.82 6.29 4.01
C ASP A 388 -11.07 7.72 3.50
N ALA A 389 -10.25 8.17 2.58
CA ALA A 389 -10.37 9.50 1.98
C ALA A 389 -11.65 9.67 1.16
N THR A 390 -12.24 8.60 0.64
CA THR A 390 -13.49 8.66 -0.16
C THR A 390 -14.68 9.11 0.67
N THR A 391 -14.69 8.73 1.95
CA THR A 391 -15.71 9.11 2.95
C THR A 391 -15.21 10.13 3.96
N LYS A 392 -13.91 10.49 3.91
CA LYS A 392 -13.21 11.32 4.89
C LYS A 392 -13.35 10.80 6.32
N THR A 393 -13.39 9.48 6.50
CA THR A 393 -13.60 8.81 7.77
C THR A 393 -12.32 8.12 8.23
N ILE A 394 -12.02 8.22 9.53
CA ILE A 394 -10.98 7.43 10.19
C ILE A 394 -11.68 6.43 11.10
N THR A 395 -11.54 5.14 10.79
CA THR A 395 -12.01 4.06 11.65
C THR A 395 -10.90 3.66 12.63
N THR A 396 -11.26 3.37 13.89
CA THR A 396 -10.33 2.84 14.88
C THR A 396 -10.90 1.60 15.54
N LEU A 397 -10.08 0.55 15.65
CA LEU A 397 -10.42 -0.70 16.34
C LEU A 397 -9.17 -1.25 17.03
N TYR A 398 -9.01 -0.98 18.31
CA TYR A 398 -7.86 -1.44 19.08
C TYR A 398 -7.79 -2.97 19.17
N ARG A 399 -6.63 -3.52 18.85
CA ARG A 399 -6.35 -4.98 18.88
C ARG A 399 -5.19 -5.32 19.82
N GLY A 400 -4.84 -4.40 20.73
CA GLY A 400 -3.83 -4.64 21.76
C GLY A 400 -4.29 -5.65 22.81
N LYS A 401 -3.34 -6.11 23.62
CA LYS A 401 -3.63 -7.03 24.73
C LYS A 401 -4.57 -6.39 25.74
N ASN A 402 -5.35 -7.23 26.44
CA ASN A 402 -6.19 -6.75 27.55
C ASN A 402 -5.35 -6.04 28.62
N ASN A 403 -5.92 -4.96 29.18
CA ASN A 403 -5.28 -4.12 30.20
C ASN A 403 -3.99 -3.43 29.72
N THR A 404 -3.82 -3.24 28.40
CA THR A 404 -2.78 -2.38 27.88
C THR A 404 -3.35 -1.08 27.36
N THR A 405 -2.64 0.01 27.61
CA THR A 405 -2.89 1.34 27.04
C THR A 405 -1.84 1.63 25.99
N SER A 406 -2.26 2.11 24.84
CA SER A 406 -1.35 2.54 23.78
C SER A 406 -1.73 3.93 23.29
N GLU A 407 -0.72 4.75 23.05
CA GLU A 407 -0.84 6.13 22.59
C GLU A 407 -0.01 6.34 21.30
N LEU A 408 -0.64 6.90 20.30
CA LEU A 408 -0.01 7.35 19.07
C LEU A 408 -0.18 8.85 18.96
N ASP A 409 0.90 9.58 18.75
CA ASP A 409 0.87 11.04 18.64
C ASP A 409 1.47 11.52 17.32
N ASN A 410 0.92 12.65 16.83
CA ASN A 410 1.32 13.30 15.57
C ASN A 410 1.25 12.40 14.33
N LEU A 411 0.23 11.55 14.23
CA LEU A 411 0.00 10.72 13.04
C LEU A 411 -0.50 11.58 11.88
N PRO A 412 0.24 11.67 10.74
CA PRO A 412 -0.26 12.32 9.54
C PRO A 412 -1.31 11.42 8.85
N ILE A 413 -2.51 11.93 8.66
CA ILE A 413 -3.65 11.18 8.13
C ILE A 413 -4.72 12.13 7.61
N LEU A 414 -5.32 11.87 6.43
CA LEU A 414 -6.38 12.67 5.80
C LEU A 414 -6.11 14.18 5.82
N ASN A 415 -4.91 14.59 5.44
CA ASN A 415 -4.46 16.00 5.43
C ASN A 415 -4.55 16.69 6.81
N THR A 416 -4.54 15.91 7.91
CA THR A 416 -4.54 16.42 9.28
C THR A 416 -3.47 15.74 10.13
N LEU A 417 -3.44 16.04 11.42
CA LEU A 417 -2.64 15.36 12.43
C LEU A 417 -3.56 14.79 13.50
N LEU A 418 -3.44 13.50 13.76
CA LEU A 418 -4.24 12.79 14.74
C LEU A 418 -3.38 12.33 15.93
N SER A 419 -3.92 12.43 17.14
CA SER A 419 -3.46 11.69 18.31
C SER A 419 -4.54 10.70 18.72
N VAL A 420 -4.12 9.50 19.10
CA VAL A 420 -5.01 8.39 19.46
C VAL A 420 -4.50 7.74 20.72
N GLN A 421 -5.35 7.64 21.74
CA GLN A 421 -5.10 6.83 22.93
C GLN A 421 -6.15 5.73 22.99
N GLN A 422 -5.74 4.49 23.19
CA GLN A 422 -6.62 3.34 23.16
C GLN A 422 -6.31 2.33 24.25
N GLU A 423 -7.39 1.78 24.76
CA GLU A 423 -7.49 0.57 25.58
C GLU A 423 -8.56 -0.34 25.01
N THR A 424 -8.66 -1.58 25.48
CA THR A 424 -9.67 -2.53 24.98
C THR A 424 -11.11 -1.98 25.09
N ARG A 425 -11.39 -1.13 26.07
CA ARG A 425 -12.73 -0.62 26.36
C ARG A 425 -12.87 0.91 26.21
N GLU A 426 -11.82 1.61 25.82
CA GLU A 426 -11.85 3.06 25.67
C GLU A 426 -10.94 3.51 24.52
N THR A 427 -11.41 4.48 23.77
CA THR A 427 -10.62 5.17 22.72
C THR A 427 -10.85 6.67 22.83
N THR A 428 -9.77 7.42 22.91
CA THR A 428 -9.75 8.88 22.80
C THR A 428 -9.05 9.31 21.52
N LEU A 429 -9.70 10.14 20.72
CA LEU A 429 -9.16 10.76 19.52
C LEU A 429 -9.01 12.26 19.73
N HIS A 430 -7.94 12.82 19.19
CA HIS A 430 -7.69 14.25 19.15
C HIS A 430 -7.25 14.70 17.75
N ASN A 431 -8.10 15.46 17.08
CA ASN A 431 -7.75 16.10 15.81
C ASN A 431 -6.88 17.33 16.08
N LYS A 432 -5.57 17.20 15.94
CA LYS A 432 -4.60 18.30 16.11
C LYS A 432 -4.44 19.17 14.88
N GLY A 433 -4.99 18.75 13.75
CA GLY A 433 -4.86 19.47 12.49
C GLY A 433 -5.93 20.54 12.29
N LYS A 434 -5.93 21.12 11.11
CA LYS A 434 -6.82 22.27 10.78
C LYS A 434 -8.12 21.86 10.08
N LEU A 435 -8.18 20.65 9.53
CA LEU A 435 -9.35 20.18 8.77
C LEU A 435 -10.24 19.30 9.65
N PRO A 436 -11.57 19.42 9.54
CA PRO A 436 -12.49 18.50 10.22
C PRO A 436 -12.39 17.12 9.59
N ILE A 437 -12.59 16.08 10.42
CA ILE A 437 -12.64 14.68 9.99
C ILE A 437 -13.88 14.01 10.59
N GLN A 438 -14.34 12.93 9.95
CA GLN A 438 -15.26 11.98 10.55
C GLN A 438 -14.46 10.86 11.21
N SER A 439 -14.87 10.42 12.40
CA SER A 439 -14.26 9.27 13.04
C SER A 439 -15.30 8.22 13.36
N ARG A 440 -14.94 6.96 13.19
CA ARG A 440 -15.70 5.79 13.63
C ARG A 440 -14.90 5.06 14.68
N ILE A 441 -15.33 5.17 15.93
CA ILE A 441 -14.70 4.48 17.06
C ILE A 441 -15.41 3.14 17.23
N MET A 442 -14.66 2.05 17.06
CA MET A 442 -15.18 0.68 17.12
C MET A 442 -14.61 -0.10 18.29
N PHE A 443 -15.43 -1.02 18.78
CA PHE A 443 -15.08 -2.01 19.80
C PHE A 443 -15.50 -3.41 19.35
N SER A 444 -14.71 -4.42 19.68
CA SER A 444 -15.08 -5.82 19.46
C SER A 444 -16.23 -6.22 20.40
N GLY A 445 -17.19 -6.98 19.88
CA GLY A 445 -18.35 -7.44 20.64
C GLY A 445 -19.64 -6.69 20.30
N ASN A 446 -20.71 -7.06 21.02
CA ASN A 446 -22.05 -6.53 20.79
C ASN A 446 -22.55 -5.85 22.09
N TYR A 447 -22.52 -4.52 22.12
CA TYR A 447 -22.91 -3.68 23.27
C TYR A 447 -24.02 -2.73 22.86
N GLU A 448 -25.11 -2.67 23.57
CA GLU A 448 -26.26 -1.80 23.25
C GLU A 448 -25.92 -0.30 23.33
N THR A 449 -24.95 0.06 24.15
CA THR A 449 -24.63 1.46 24.45
C THR A 449 -23.13 1.72 24.56
N ILE A 450 -22.74 2.93 24.16
CA ILE A 450 -21.40 3.51 24.32
C ILE A 450 -21.54 4.79 25.16
N LEU A 451 -20.56 5.09 25.99
CA LEU A 451 -20.39 6.41 26.57
C LEU A 451 -19.56 7.27 25.63
N LEU A 452 -20.16 8.30 25.04
CA LEU A 452 -19.45 9.30 24.24
C LEU A 452 -19.31 10.58 25.07
N ASN A 453 -18.08 10.96 25.40
CA ASN A 453 -17.78 12.09 26.29
C ASN A 453 -18.62 12.03 27.57
N ASN A 454 -18.67 10.86 28.22
CA ASN A 454 -19.46 10.54 29.42
C ASN A 454 -20.98 10.57 29.23
N LYS A 455 -21.52 10.76 28.04
CA LYS A 455 -22.95 10.68 27.76
C LYS A 455 -23.28 9.34 27.17
N LYS A 456 -24.30 8.66 27.73
CA LYS A 456 -24.80 7.39 27.22
C LYS A 456 -25.52 7.60 25.89
N ILE A 457 -25.11 6.86 24.86
CA ILE A 457 -25.73 6.85 23.54
C ILE A 457 -26.04 5.42 23.12
N THR A 458 -27.02 5.24 22.26
CA THR A 458 -27.28 3.96 21.60
C THR A 458 -26.16 3.70 20.59
N ALA A 459 -25.59 2.50 20.63
CA ALA A 459 -24.51 2.10 19.75
C ALA A 459 -25.04 1.61 18.38
N SER A 460 -24.22 1.76 17.35
CA SER A 460 -24.42 1.10 16.06
C SER A 460 -23.64 -0.23 16.02
N HIS A 461 -24.08 -1.15 15.16
CA HIS A 461 -23.51 -2.49 15.06
C HIS A 461 -23.14 -2.85 13.62
N LYS A 462 -22.08 -3.63 13.46
CA LYS A 462 -21.79 -4.31 12.19
C LYS A 462 -21.20 -5.71 12.47
N LYS A 463 -21.26 -6.57 11.45
CA LYS A 463 -20.51 -7.82 11.38
C LYS A 463 -19.51 -7.74 10.23
N ASP A 464 -18.36 -8.34 10.38
CA ASP A 464 -17.45 -8.57 9.26
C ASP A 464 -17.84 -9.86 8.49
N ASP A 465 -17.12 -10.14 7.40
CA ASP A 465 -17.36 -11.31 6.55
C ASP A 465 -17.06 -12.64 7.27
N ASN A 466 -16.32 -12.61 8.38
CA ASN A 466 -16.05 -13.74 9.23
C ASN A 466 -17.09 -13.94 10.36
N GLY A 467 -18.10 -13.07 10.42
CA GLY A 467 -19.18 -13.10 11.41
C GLY A 467 -18.83 -12.47 12.76
N ASN A 468 -17.66 -11.84 12.91
CA ASN A 468 -17.30 -11.11 14.12
C ASN A 468 -18.20 -9.89 14.28
N SER A 469 -18.70 -9.69 15.52
CA SER A 469 -19.55 -8.55 15.84
C SER A 469 -18.75 -7.38 16.37
N TYR A 470 -19.10 -6.19 15.93
CA TYR A 470 -18.50 -4.93 16.35
C TYR A 470 -19.58 -3.92 16.72
N THR A 471 -19.30 -3.15 17.76
CA THR A 471 -20.10 -2.02 18.22
C THR A 471 -19.35 -0.73 17.90
N PHE A 472 -20.01 0.31 17.42
CA PHE A 472 -19.35 1.55 17.04
C PHE A 472 -20.19 2.81 17.26
N VAL A 473 -19.52 3.94 17.25
CA VAL A 473 -20.11 5.28 17.19
C VAL A 473 -19.38 6.13 16.16
N ASP A 474 -20.13 6.88 15.37
CA ASP A 474 -19.60 7.88 14.45
C ASP A 474 -19.56 9.25 15.13
N VAL A 475 -18.41 9.93 15.06
CA VAL A 475 -18.17 11.19 15.75
C VAL A 475 -17.45 12.17 14.80
N PRO A 476 -18.05 13.34 14.50
CA PRO A 476 -17.33 14.40 13.84
C PRO A 476 -16.27 14.99 14.81
N LEU A 477 -15.09 15.29 14.29
CA LEU A 477 -14.01 15.91 15.02
C LEU A 477 -13.54 17.16 14.29
N ASP A 478 -13.93 18.31 14.78
CA ASP A 478 -13.41 19.59 14.29
C ASP A 478 -11.93 19.79 14.66
N SER A 479 -11.31 20.82 14.10
CA SER A 479 -9.94 21.22 14.43
C SER A 479 -9.78 21.46 15.95
N GLY A 480 -8.79 20.82 16.55
CA GLY A 480 -8.49 20.89 17.99
C GLY A 480 -9.45 20.10 18.90
N GLN A 481 -10.46 19.43 18.34
CA GLN A 481 -11.47 18.72 19.14
C GLN A 481 -10.98 17.34 19.59
N LYS A 482 -11.42 16.95 20.78
CA LYS A 482 -11.25 15.61 21.37
C LYS A 482 -12.59 14.90 21.49
N ALA A 483 -12.56 13.58 21.28
CA ALA A 483 -13.69 12.72 21.62
C ALA A 483 -13.19 11.45 22.31
N THR A 484 -13.90 11.06 23.38
CA THR A 484 -13.65 9.81 24.08
C THR A 484 -14.90 8.94 24.01
N ALA A 485 -14.73 7.71 23.49
CA ALA A 485 -15.77 6.69 23.52
C ALA A 485 -15.33 5.53 24.43
N SER A 486 -16.23 5.04 25.29
CA SER A 486 -15.93 3.91 26.18
C SER A 486 -17.11 2.97 26.36
N LEU A 487 -16.80 1.70 26.63
CA LEU A 487 -17.74 0.66 27.03
C LEU A 487 -17.87 0.67 28.58
N LYS A 488 -19.11 0.60 29.07
CA LYS A 488 -19.36 0.41 30.51
C LYS A 488 -19.00 -0.98 30.98
#